data_603b97be7252f82a308dd2b632553bdb
#
_entry.id   603b97be7252f82a308dd2b632553bdb
#
_cell.length_a   1.000
_cell.length_b   1.000
_cell.length_c   1.000
_cell.angle_alpha   90.00
_cell.angle_beta   90.00
_cell.angle_gamma   90.00
#
_symmetry.space_group_name_H-M   'P 1'
#
loop_
_entity.id
_entity.type
_entity.pdbx_description
1 polymer ?
#
loop_
_entity_poly.entity_id
_entity_poly.type
_entity_poly.pdbx_seq_one_letter_code
_entity_poly.pdbx_strand_id
1 'polypeptide(L)'
;MSPALLFCILIAYFALLLGVAWATSRNANNDSFFIGNKSSNWMLVAFGMVGTTLSGATFISVPGAVGIDAFGYGQVLIGYVFGYIAVVYLLLPLYYRLKLTSIYTYLDGRLGRRAYQSGAGFFILSRLFGATARLYLVVAVLQGIILDSLGVPFWLTTFVILGMILLYTYQGGVKTIVWTDTLQTTCMLGGLFACVYFMLGQLDLSIPQALQQMHERGLSRVFTFDPDSPNFWLKQIVAGAFIVLTMTGMDQEMMQKTISVKTLKDSQKNLLALTAVLVVVLSSFLFLGGLLYLYAPVAGVTATGDKIFSTVVMGHLPAAVQIIFLIALISALFPSADGAITALTSTFCIDILGIQRRQDMTEEAKGRLRRHVHLGFALLFLVMVLFFKWVDNPSMIGVILKLASYTYGPLLGLFAFGMMTTRSLNDRLVPVVTIGAPILCALLEYNQHYLLGNYRLGLELLMVNGALVFIGLYAISRRATIKPAVVTA
;
A
#
# COMPACT_ATOMS: atom_id res chain seq x y z
N MET A 1 -19.35 4.87 -24.62
CA MET A 1 -20.39 5.46 -23.71
C MET A 1 -20.20 6.97 -23.61
N SER A 2 -21.27 7.74 -23.29
CA SER A 2 -21.13 9.18 -23.12
C SER A 2 -20.36 9.49 -21.82
N PRO A 3 -19.44 10.47 -21.81
CA PRO A 3 -18.71 10.87 -20.59
C PRO A 3 -19.63 11.33 -19.46
N ALA A 4 -20.77 11.94 -19.80
CA ALA A 4 -21.78 12.36 -18.83
C ALA A 4 -22.39 11.17 -18.07
N LEU A 5 -22.68 10.04 -18.74
CA LEU A 5 -23.19 8.83 -18.08
C LEU A 5 -22.14 8.23 -17.14
N LEU A 6 -20.88 8.18 -17.55
CA LEU A 6 -19.77 7.69 -16.71
C LEU A 6 -19.59 8.59 -15.47
N PHE A 7 -19.74 9.90 -15.64
CA PHE A 7 -19.71 10.86 -14.52
C PHE A 7 -20.89 10.65 -13.56
N CYS A 8 -22.10 10.42 -14.07
CA CYS A 8 -23.26 10.11 -13.21
C CYS A 8 -23.04 8.82 -12.40
N ILE A 9 -22.42 7.79 -12.99
CA ILE A 9 -22.08 6.54 -12.28
C ILE A 9 -21.07 6.82 -11.16
N LEU A 10 -20.05 7.64 -11.40
CA LEU A 10 -19.08 8.07 -10.40
C LEU A 10 -19.77 8.73 -9.20
N ILE A 11 -20.68 9.68 -9.45
CA ILE A 11 -21.42 10.39 -8.41
C ILE A 11 -22.36 9.44 -7.64
N ALA A 12 -23.08 8.55 -8.34
CA ALA A 12 -23.96 7.57 -7.71
C ALA A 12 -23.18 6.59 -6.80
N TYR A 13 -22.03 6.10 -7.25
CA TYR A 13 -21.15 5.26 -6.44
C TYR A 13 -20.63 5.99 -5.20
N PHE A 14 -20.24 7.25 -5.35
CA PHE A 14 -19.80 8.06 -4.23
C PHE A 14 -20.93 8.33 -3.22
N ALA A 15 -22.14 8.61 -3.68
CA ALA A 15 -23.32 8.75 -2.80
C ALA A 15 -23.58 7.47 -1.98
N LEU A 16 -23.37 6.30 -2.58
CA LEU A 16 -23.43 5.02 -1.88
C LEU A 16 -22.36 4.92 -0.77
N LEU A 17 -21.11 5.30 -1.06
CA LEU A 17 -20.04 5.33 -0.05
C LEU A 17 -20.34 6.28 1.09
N LEU A 18 -20.88 7.48 0.80
CA LEU A 18 -21.32 8.43 1.85
C LEU A 18 -22.43 7.85 2.70
N GLY A 19 -23.39 7.14 2.12
CA GLY A 19 -24.46 6.47 2.84
C GLY A 19 -23.94 5.43 3.83
N VAL A 20 -22.99 4.59 3.40
CA VAL A 20 -22.31 3.60 4.26
C VAL A 20 -21.52 4.31 5.36
N ALA A 21 -20.77 5.33 5.02
CA ALA A 21 -19.97 6.09 5.98
C ALA A 21 -20.86 6.78 7.02
N TRP A 22 -21.97 7.40 6.62
CA TRP A 22 -22.93 8.02 7.53
C TRP A 22 -23.55 7.00 8.48
N ALA A 23 -23.93 5.82 7.99
CA ALA A 23 -24.51 4.77 8.82
C ALA A 23 -23.52 4.22 9.87
N THR A 24 -22.22 4.15 9.52
CA THR A 24 -21.18 3.55 10.36
C THR A 24 -20.45 4.53 11.28
N SER A 25 -20.47 5.84 10.96
CA SER A 25 -19.80 6.89 11.75
C SER A 25 -20.60 7.39 12.95
N ARG A 26 -21.86 6.94 13.15
CA ARG A 26 -22.67 7.32 14.30
C ARG A 26 -21.96 6.92 15.60
N ASN A 27 -21.84 7.86 16.55
CA ASN A 27 -21.14 7.71 17.83
C ASN A 27 -19.60 7.50 17.70
N ALA A 28 -18.98 8.07 16.67
CA ALA A 28 -17.52 8.04 16.53
C ALA A 28 -16.84 8.91 17.60
N ASN A 29 -15.83 8.37 18.28
CA ASN A 29 -14.97 9.05 19.24
C ASN A 29 -13.50 8.93 18.83
N ASN A 30 -12.56 9.49 19.63
CA ASN A 30 -11.15 9.42 19.32
C ASN A 30 -10.62 7.97 19.25
N ASP A 31 -11.08 7.08 20.14
CA ASP A 31 -10.67 5.68 20.13
C ASP A 31 -11.19 4.92 18.90
N SER A 32 -12.44 5.22 18.48
CA SER A 32 -12.98 4.65 17.25
C SER A 32 -12.22 5.13 16.01
N PHE A 33 -11.71 6.36 16.04
CA PHE A 33 -10.89 6.91 14.96
C PHE A 33 -9.52 6.22 14.86
N PHE A 34 -8.83 6.04 16.00
CA PHE A 34 -7.45 5.52 16.00
C PHE A 34 -7.39 3.99 15.90
N ILE A 35 -8.23 3.25 16.58
CA ILE A 35 -8.14 1.78 16.72
C ILE A 35 -9.49 1.05 16.61
N GLY A 36 -10.54 1.69 16.09
CA GLY A 36 -11.84 1.05 15.91
C GLY A 36 -12.44 0.49 17.20
N ASN A 37 -12.12 1.05 18.38
CA ASN A 37 -12.50 0.54 19.71
C ASN A 37 -12.08 -0.92 19.99
N LYS A 38 -11.15 -1.50 19.23
CA LYS A 38 -10.73 -2.92 19.31
C LYS A 38 -11.91 -3.90 19.26
N SER A 39 -12.90 -3.63 18.42
CA SER A 39 -14.13 -4.42 18.30
C SER A 39 -14.43 -4.88 16.88
N SER A 40 -13.49 -4.70 15.95
CA SER A 40 -13.67 -5.04 14.54
C SER A 40 -13.74 -6.55 14.35
N ASN A 41 -14.65 -6.99 13.47
CA ASN A 41 -14.74 -8.38 13.06
C ASN A 41 -13.55 -8.74 12.16
N TRP A 42 -12.81 -9.79 12.49
CA TRP A 42 -11.60 -10.17 11.79
C TRP A 42 -11.83 -10.50 10.31
N MET A 43 -12.99 -11.08 9.94
CA MET A 43 -13.32 -11.39 8.54
C MET A 43 -13.53 -10.12 7.71
N LEU A 44 -14.26 -9.13 8.27
CA LEU A 44 -14.46 -7.85 7.60
C LEU A 44 -13.13 -7.10 7.45
N VAL A 45 -12.27 -7.14 8.48
CA VAL A 45 -10.95 -6.52 8.42
C VAL A 45 -10.08 -7.20 7.38
N ALA A 46 -10.05 -8.56 7.33
CA ALA A 46 -9.30 -9.30 6.34
C ALA A 46 -9.74 -8.93 4.92
N PHE A 47 -11.03 -8.93 4.66
CA PHE A 47 -11.58 -8.65 3.36
C PHE A 47 -11.38 -7.18 2.95
N GLY A 48 -11.60 -6.21 3.85
CA GLY A 48 -11.32 -4.80 3.60
C GLY A 48 -9.84 -4.53 3.34
N MET A 49 -8.94 -5.21 4.08
CA MET A 49 -7.50 -5.09 3.87
C MET A 49 -7.03 -5.60 2.50
N VAL A 50 -7.78 -6.48 1.82
CA VAL A 50 -7.50 -6.87 0.43
C VAL A 50 -7.48 -5.63 -0.46
N GLY A 51 -8.53 -4.79 -0.40
CA GLY A 51 -8.61 -3.55 -1.18
C GLY A 51 -7.49 -2.55 -0.86
N THR A 52 -7.16 -2.39 0.43
CA THR A 52 -6.06 -1.52 0.86
C THR A 52 -4.70 -2.01 0.34
N THR A 53 -4.47 -3.33 0.35
CA THR A 53 -3.21 -3.94 -0.10
C THR A 53 -3.07 -3.88 -1.62
N LEU A 54 -4.16 -4.20 -2.33
CA LEU A 54 -4.13 -4.31 -3.79
C LEU A 54 -4.20 -2.97 -4.52
N SER A 55 -4.70 -1.93 -3.94
CA SER A 55 -4.74 -0.55 -4.46
C SER A 55 -5.04 -0.40 -5.98
N GLY A 56 -5.39 0.81 -6.42
CA GLY A 56 -5.59 1.11 -7.83
C GLY A 56 -4.36 0.92 -8.72
N ALA A 57 -3.15 1.10 -8.14
CA ALA A 57 -1.91 0.82 -8.87
C ALA A 57 -1.80 -0.68 -9.20
N THR A 58 -2.12 -1.58 -8.26
CA THR A 58 -2.14 -3.02 -8.51
C THR A 58 -3.17 -3.39 -9.59
N PHE A 59 -4.37 -2.79 -9.52
CA PHE A 59 -5.46 -3.04 -10.47
C PHE A 59 -5.06 -2.72 -11.92
N ILE A 60 -4.28 -1.67 -12.13
CA ILE A 60 -3.84 -1.21 -13.46
C ILE A 60 -2.47 -1.79 -13.83
N SER A 61 -1.48 -1.69 -12.94
CA SER A 61 -0.09 -1.95 -13.28
C SER A 61 0.29 -3.43 -13.29
N VAL A 62 -0.33 -4.28 -12.46
CA VAL A 62 0.01 -5.73 -12.46
C VAL A 62 -0.38 -6.39 -13.78
N PRO A 63 -1.61 -6.20 -14.32
CA PRO A 63 -1.93 -6.68 -15.65
C PRO A 63 -1.06 -6.03 -16.74
N GLY A 64 -0.76 -4.74 -16.61
CA GLY A 64 0.06 -4.00 -17.56
C GLY A 64 1.50 -4.51 -17.67
N ALA A 65 2.09 -4.92 -16.55
CA ALA A 65 3.46 -5.39 -16.48
C ALA A 65 3.70 -6.74 -17.19
N VAL A 66 2.64 -7.53 -17.44
CA VAL A 66 2.76 -8.86 -18.07
C VAL A 66 3.38 -8.80 -19.45
N GLY A 67 3.20 -7.71 -20.19
CA GLY A 67 3.85 -7.55 -21.50
C GLY A 67 5.37 -7.37 -21.45
N ILE A 68 5.93 -6.98 -20.31
CA ILE A 68 7.36 -6.73 -20.12
C ILE A 68 7.99 -7.90 -19.35
N ASP A 69 7.39 -8.28 -18.23
CA ASP A 69 7.95 -9.20 -17.25
C ASP A 69 7.24 -10.57 -17.22
N ALA A 70 6.32 -10.82 -18.17
CA ALA A 70 5.45 -12.00 -18.16
C ALA A 70 4.76 -12.16 -16.77
N PHE A 71 4.69 -13.37 -16.21
CA PHE A 71 4.18 -13.59 -14.85
C PHE A 71 5.25 -13.39 -13.75
N GLY A 72 6.32 -12.62 -14.03
CA GLY A 72 7.45 -12.42 -13.11
C GLY A 72 7.06 -11.86 -11.74
N TYR A 73 5.99 -11.05 -11.64
CA TYR A 73 5.47 -10.58 -10.35
C TYR A 73 5.00 -11.73 -9.43
N GLY A 74 4.76 -12.93 -9.98
CA GLY A 74 4.47 -14.14 -9.20
C GLY A 74 5.61 -14.54 -8.24
N GLN A 75 6.86 -14.20 -8.57
CA GLN A 75 8.01 -14.41 -7.67
C GLN A 75 7.88 -13.56 -6.40
N VAL A 76 7.50 -12.29 -6.56
CA VAL A 76 7.24 -11.37 -5.43
C VAL A 76 6.08 -11.87 -4.59
N LEU A 77 5.01 -12.39 -5.22
CA LEU A 77 3.85 -12.97 -4.54
C LEU A 77 4.22 -14.17 -3.67
N ILE A 78 5.13 -15.05 -4.15
CA ILE A 78 5.66 -16.15 -3.32
C ILE A 78 6.36 -15.57 -2.08
N GLY A 79 7.16 -14.52 -2.25
CA GLY A 79 7.78 -13.80 -1.15
C GLY A 79 6.77 -13.22 -0.16
N TYR A 80 5.65 -12.69 -0.64
CA TYR A 80 4.59 -12.15 0.22
C TYR A 80 4.07 -13.18 1.22
N VAL A 81 3.89 -14.43 0.80
CA VAL A 81 3.45 -15.52 1.70
C VAL A 81 4.41 -15.66 2.89
N PHE A 82 5.71 -15.72 2.63
CA PHE A 82 6.72 -15.80 3.70
C PHE A 82 6.74 -14.55 4.57
N GLY A 83 6.58 -13.37 3.98
CA GLY A 83 6.50 -12.10 4.70
C GLY A 83 5.30 -12.04 5.64
N TYR A 84 4.11 -12.43 5.18
CA TYR A 84 2.91 -12.48 6.03
C TYR A 84 3.06 -13.48 7.18
N ILE A 85 3.64 -14.66 6.94
CA ILE A 85 3.95 -15.63 8.01
C ILE A 85 4.85 -14.99 9.06
N ALA A 86 5.90 -14.27 8.65
CA ALA A 86 6.79 -13.56 9.57
C ALA A 86 6.04 -12.46 10.36
N VAL A 87 5.18 -11.66 9.73
CA VAL A 87 4.35 -10.65 10.43
C VAL A 87 3.44 -11.31 11.47
N VAL A 88 2.75 -12.40 11.09
CA VAL A 88 1.78 -13.12 11.95
C VAL A 88 2.42 -13.69 13.20
N TYR A 89 3.63 -14.24 13.09
CA TYR A 89 4.27 -14.97 14.19
C TYR A 89 5.37 -14.19 14.91
N LEU A 90 5.94 -13.12 14.32
CA LEU A 90 6.98 -12.32 14.97
C LEU A 90 6.46 -10.95 15.43
N LEU A 91 5.85 -10.15 14.54
CA LEU A 91 5.49 -8.77 14.85
C LEU A 91 4.15 -8.67 15.60
N LEU A 92 3.15 -9.38 15.17
CA LEU A 92 1.80 -9.28 15.73
C LEU A 92 1.74 -9.68 17.23
N PRO A 93 2.40 -10.78 17.68
CA PRO A 93 2.47 -11.08 19.10
C PRO A 93 3.14 -9.97 19.94
N LEU A 94 4.18 -9.32 19.39
CA LEU A 94 4.84 -8.19 20.05
C LEU A 94 3.86 -7.02 20.27
N TYR A 95 3.11 -6.66 19.25
CA TYR A 95 2.17 -5.53 19.30
C TYR A 95 1.01 -5.76 20.25
N TYR A 96 0.45 -6.98 20.29
CA TYR A 96 -0.62 -7.36 21.22
C TYR A 96 -0.13 -7.42 22.66
N ARG A 97 1.07 -7.99 22.91
CA ARG A 97 1.65 -8.06 24.24
C ARG A 97 1.88 -6.67 24.83
N LEU A 98 2.32 -5.73 24.03
CA LEU A 98 2.59 -4.35 24.45
C LEU A 98 1.35 -3.44 24.39
N LYS A 99 0.18 -3.96 23.94
CA LYS A 99 -1.09 -3.22 23.81
C LYS A 99 -0.97 -1.90 23.06
N LEU A 100 -0.17 -1.89 21.98
CA LEU A 100 0.17 -0.67 21.25
C LEU A 100 -1.06 -0.07 20.55
N THR A 101 -1.14 1.26 20.53
CA THR A 101 -2.03 2.06 19.67
C THR A 101 -1.25 2.52 18.43
N SER A 102 -0.01 2.97 18.62
CA SER A 102 0.97 3.18 17.56
C SER A 102 2.08 2.14 17.68
N ILE A 103 2.39 1.46 16.56
CA ILE A 103 3.45 0.45 16.55
C ILE A 103 4.83 1.04 16.84
N TYR A 104 5.02 2.34 16.55
CA TYR A 104 6.29 3.04 16.79
C TYR A 104 6.55 3.28 18.27
N THR A 105 5.54 3.23 19.13
CA THR A 105 5.72 3.32 20.61
C THR A 105 6.64 2.21 21.14
N TYR A 106 6.73 1.06 20.44
CA TYR A 106 7.73 0.03 20.69
C TYR A 106 9.17 0.58 20.66
N LEU A 107 9.47 1.42 19.67
CA LEU A 107 10.80 2.02 19.53
C LEU A 107 11.14 2.99 20.68
N ASP A 108 10.12 3.73 21.19
CA ASP A 108 10.30 4.65 22.34
C ASP A 108 10.78 3.88 23.60
N GLY A 109 10.08 2.81 23.93
CA GLY A 109 10.42 2.00 25.11
C GLY A 109 11.70 1.18 24.95
N ARG A 110 12.09 0.81 23.72
CA ARG A 110 13.22 -0.08 23.47
C ARG A 110 14.50 0.63 23.07
N LEU A 111 14.44 1.68 22.28
CA LEU A 111 15.60 2.33 21.66
C LEU A 111 15.76 3.80 22.06
N GLY A 112 14.66 4.47 22.42
CA GLY A 112 14.65 5.85 22.86
C GLY A 112 13.79 6.77 21.98
N ARG A 113 13.64 8.02 22.45
CA ARG A 113 12.72 9.01 21.90
C ARG A 113 13.02 9.39 20.45
N ARG A 114 14.30 9.55 20.10
CA ARG A 114 14.70 9.92 18.74
C ARG A 114 14.55 8.76 17.75
N ALA A 115 14.80 7.53 18.19
CA ALA A 115 14.51 6.33 17.41
C ALA A 115 13.01 6.23 17.09
N TYR A 116 12.15 6.49 18.08
CA TYR A 116 10.71 6.54 17.92
C TYR A 116 10.27 7.62 16.90
N GLN A 117 10.78 8.87 17.06
CA GLN A 117 10.47 9.96 16.14
C GLN A 117 10.99 9.70 14.73
N SER A 118 12.17 9.08 14.58
CA SER A 118 12.71 8.68 13.28
C SER A 118 11.80 7.64 12.61
N GLY A 119 11.38 6.61 13.35
CA GLY A 119 10.46 5.60 12.83
C GLY A 119 9.13 6.20 12.36
N ALA A 120 8.49 7.02 13.20
CA ALA A 120 7.25 7.71 12.84
C ALA A 120 7.44 8.67 11.63
N GLY A 121 8.56 9.39 11.57
CA GLY A 121 8.90 10.29 10.47
C GLY A 121 9.09 9.54 9.14
N PHE A 122 9.82 8.43 9.16
CA PHE A 122 10.01 7.60 7.95
C PHE A 122 8.71 6.94 7.49
N PHE A 123 7.82 6.53 8.40
CA PHE A 123 6.48 6.09 8.02
C PHE A 123 5.68 7.21 7.34
N ILE A 124 5.65 8.41 7.92
CA ILE A 124 4.95 9.56 7.34
C ILE A 124 5.47 9.82 5.92
N LEU A 125 6.79 9.84 5.73
CA LEU A 125 7.41 10.05 4.43
C LEU A 125 7.05 8.94 3.44
N SER A 126 7.19 7.68 3.85
CA SER A 126 6.87 6.50 3.02
C SER A 126 5.42 6.50 2.57
N ARG A 127 4.52 6.75 3.52
CA ARG A 127 3.09 6.66 3.26
C ARG A 127 2.60 7.82 2.42
N LEU A 128 3.15 9.02 2.65
CA LEU A 128 2.84 10.19 1.84
C LEU A 128 3.20 9.93 0.37
N PHE A 129 4.44 9.54 0.07
CA PHE A 129 4.86 9.28 -1.30
C PHE A 129 4.14 8.07 -1.92
N GLY A 130 4.06 6.96 -1.18
CA GLY A 130 3.47 5.74 -1.70
C GLY A 130 1.96 5.84 -1.97
N ALA A 131 1.21 6.49 -1.09
CA ALA A 131 -0.24 6.64 -1.26
C ALA A 131 -0.58 7.69 -2.33
N THR A 132 0.16 8.81 -2.38
CA THR A 132 -0.08 9.85 -3.40
C THR A 132 0.31 9.39 -4.81
N ALA A 133 1.35 8.56 -4.96
CA ALA A 133 1.69 7.96 -6.25
C ALA A 133 0.59 7.00 -6.76
N ARG A 134 0.02 6.20 -5.85
CA ARG A 134 -1.12 5.32 -6.18
C ARG A 134 -2.38 6.11 -6.53
N LEU A 135 -2.66 7.17 -5.76
CA LEU A 135 -3.79 8.06 -6.02
C LEU A 135 -3.64 8.76 -7.39
N TYR A 136 -2.43 9.27 -7.69
CA TYR A 136 -2.12 9.87 -8.99
C TYR A 136 -2.48 8.96 -10.15
N LEU A 137 -2.04 7.68 -10.12
CA LEU A 137 -2.27 6.75 -11.22
C LEU A 137 -3.77 6.61 -11.54
N VAL A 138 -4.59 6.42 -10.51
CA VAL A 138 -6.03 6.21 -10.72
C VAL A 138 -6.71 7.51 -11.13
N VAL A 139 -6.34 8.66 -10.54
CA VAL A 139 -6.85 9.97 -10.97
C VAL A 139 -6.48 10.24 -12.42
N ALA A 140 -5.27 9.90 -12.86
CA ALA A 140 -4.84 10.06 -14.24
C ALA A 140 -5.66 9.20 -15.23
N VAL A 141 -5.95 7.96 -14.84
CA VAL A 141 -6.81 7.08 -15.66
C VAL A 141 -8.25 7.60 -15.73
N LEU A 142 -8.84 8.02 -14.61
CA LEU A 142 -10.19 8.63 -14.58
C LEU A 142 -10.24 9.93 -15.38
N GLN A 143 -9.21 10.75 -15.28
CA GLN A 143 -9.08 11.97 -16.06
C GLN A 143 -9.13 11.67 -17.56
N GLY A 144 -8.29 10.77 -18.04
CA GLY A 144 -8.23 10.41 -19.46
C GLY A 144 -9.47 9.74 -20.00
N ILE A 145 -10.18 8.94 -19.18
CA ILE A 145 -11.40 8.23 -19.59
C ILE A 145 -12.63 9.16 -19.66
N ILE A 146 -12.78 10.09 -18.69
CA ILE A 146 -14.04 10.81 -18.49
C ILE A 146 -13.84 12.32 -18.60
N LEU A 147 -12.87 12.88 -17.85
CA LEU A 147 -12.88 14.29 -17.49
C LEU A 147 -12.15 15.17 -18.50
N ASP A 148 -11.20 14.63 -19.25
CA ASP A 148 -10.53 15.36 -20.34
C ASP A 148 -11.53 15.73 -21.44
N SER A 149 -12.47 14.84 -21.79
CA SER A 149 -13.53 15.10 -22.77
C SER A 149 -14.57 16.14 -22.28
N LEU A 150 -14.64 16.35 -20.95
CA LEU A 150 -15.51 17.37 -20.33
C LEU A 150 -14.76 18.69 -20.07
N GLY A 151 -13.49 18.79 -20.46
CA GLY A 151 -12.66 19.99 -20.25
C GLY A 151 -12.31 20.27 -18.78
N VAL A 152 -12.44 19.28 -17.89
CA VAL A 152 -12.15 19.45 -16.47
C VAL A 152 -10.63 19.39 -16.24
N PRO A 153 -10.02 20.43 -15.62
CA PRO A 153 -8.58 20.41 -15.39
C PRO A 153 -8.20 19.39 -14.29
N PHE A 154 -7.04 18.73 -14.43
CA PHE A 154 -6.58 17.67 -13.55
C PHE A 154 -6.53 18.05 -12.05
N TRP A 155 -6.12 19.28 -11.74
CA TRP A 155 -6.08 19.76 -10.36
C TRP A 155 -7.46 19.78 -9.70
N LEU A 156 -8.51 20.13 -10.48
CA LEU A 156 -9.89 20.16 -10.00
C LEU A 156 -10.42 18.74 -9.78
N THR A 157 -10.10 17.81 -10.68
CA THR A 157 -10.41 16.38 -10.50
C THR A 157 -9.81 15.85 -9.20
N THR A 158 -8.51 16.09 -8.98
CA THR A 158 -7.80 15.68 -7.76
C THR A 158 -8.42 16.31 -6.52
N PHE A 159 -8.73 17.61 -6.57
CA PHE A 159 -9.34 18.34 -5.45
C PHE A 159 -10.72 17.77 -5.10
N VAL A 160 -11.57 17.51 -6.09
CA VAL A 160 -12.90 16.92 -5.88
C VAL A 160 -12.79 15.53 -5.29
N ILE A 161 -11.92 14.65 -5.83
CA ILE A 161 -11.71 13.30 -5.30
C ILE A 161 -11.24 13.34 -3.85
N LEU A 162 -10.25 14.19 -3.52
CA LEU A 162 -9.79 14.35 -2.14
C LEU A 162 -10.88 14.91 -1.23
N GLY A 163 -11.68 15.87 -1.71
CA GLY A 163 -12.85 16.38 -1.00
C GLY A 163 -13.85 15.29 -0.68
N MET A 164 -14.12 14.40 -1.65
CA MET A 164 -14.98 13.23 -1.48
C MET A 164 -14.43 12.28 -0.40
N ILE A 165 -13.12 11.99 -0.41
CA ILE A 165 -12.47 11.16 0.62
C ILE A 165 -12.62 11.80 2.01
N LEU A 166 -12.35 13.11 2.11
CA LEU A 166 -12.48 13.83 3.38
C LEU A 166 -13.89 13.76 3.96
N LEU A 167 -14.92 13.88 3.12
CA LEU A 167 -16.32 13.89 3.59
C LEU A 167 -16.69 12.65 4.41
N TYR A 168 -16.18 11.47 4.06
CA TYR A 168 -16.52 10.26 4.81
C TYR A 168 -15.47 9.83 5.84
N THR A 169 -14.22 10.29 5.73
CA THR A 169 -13.16 9.92 6.69
C THR A 169 -13.04 10.86 7.88
N TYR A 170 -13.56 12.08 7.76
CA TYR A 170 -13.38 13.18 8.71
C TYR A 170 -13.80 12.87 10.16
N GLN A 171 -14.83 12.06 10.33
CA GLN A 171 -15.36 11.69 11.66
C GLN A 171 -15.12 10.21 11.99
N GLY A 172 -15.33 9.31 11.03
CA GLY A 172 -15.45 7.88 11.28
C GLY A 172 -14.13 7.14 11.54
N GLY A 173 -13.03 7.60 10.95
CA GLY A 173 -11.71 6.96 11.10
C GLY A 173 -11.73 5.46 10.73
N VAL A 174 -10.94 4.65 11.45
CA VAL A 174 -10.76 3.21 11.16
C VAL A 174 -12.07 2.42 11.16
N LYS A 175 -13.01 2.73 12.06
CA LYS A 175 -14.30 2.02 12.12
C LYS A 175 -15.09 2.14 10.82
N THR A 176 -15.15 3.34 10.24
CA THR A 176 -15.87 3.58 8.98
C THR A 176 -15.10 2.96 7.80
N ILE A 177 -13.77 3.13 7.77
CA ILE A 177 -12.91 2.62 6.70
C ILE A 177 -13.06 1.10 6.52
N VAL A 178 -13.13 0.32 7.60
CA VAL A 178 -13.32 -1.15 7.49
C VAL A 178 -14.58 -1.51 6.71
N TRP A 179 -15.68 -0.78 6.86
CA TRP A 179 -16.93 -1.02 6.13
C TRP A 179 -16.88 -0.54 4.68
N THR A 180 -16.36 0.68 4.46
CA THR A 180 -16.20 1.21 3.10
C THR A 180 -15.22 0.37 2.29
N ASP A 181 -14.10 -0.04 2.88
CA ASP A 181 -13.12 -0.92 2.25
C ASP A 181 -13.72 -2.28 1.86
N THR A 182 -14.62 -2.83 2.70
CA THR A 182 -15.31 -4.08 2.38
C THR A 182 -16.18 -3.95 1.13
N LEU A 183 -16.96 -2.88 1.02
CA LEU A 183 -17.76 -2.60 -0.18
C LEU A 183 -16.87 -2.40 -1.40
N GLN A 184 -15.84 -1.59 -1.26
CA GLN A 184 -14.90 -1.26 -2.33
C GLN A 184 -14.14 -2.50 -2.83
N THR A 185 -13.68 -3.36 -1.90
CA THR A 185 -13.05 -4.64 -2.25
C THR A 185 -14.01 -5.53 -3.03
N THR A 186 -15.28 -5.62 -2.63
CA THR A 186 -16.29 -6.40 -3.34
C THR A 186 -16.46 -5.91 -4.79
N CYS A 187 -16.58 -4.59 -4.98
CA CYS A 187 -16.71 -4.02 -6.33
C CYS A 187 -15.44 -4.23 -7.17
N MET A 188 -14.26 -4.06 -6.57
CA MET A 188 -12.97 -4.26 -7.25
C MET A 188 -12.80 -5.71 -7.72
N LEU A 189 -13.06 -6.69 -6.84
CA LEU A 189 -12.94 -8.11 -7.18
C LEU A 189 -14.02 -8.55 -8.17
N GLY A 190 -15.24 -8.05 -8.01
CA GLY A 190 -16.31 -8.28 -8.98
C GLY A 190 -15.93 -7.80 -10.38
N GLY A 191 -15.29 -6.60 -10.46
CA GLY A 191 -14.79 -6.06 -11.72
C GLY A 191 -13.65 -6.89 -12.31
N LEU A 192 -12.70 -7.34 -11.50
CA LEU A 192 -11.62 -8.22 -11.95
C LEU A 192 -12.17 -9.49 -12.60
N PHE A 193 -13.02 -10.23 -11.88
CA PHE A 193 -13.54 -11.50 -12.38
C PHE A 193 -14.50 -11.31 -13.57
N ALA A 194 -15.29 -10.22 -13.60
CA ALA A 194 -16.09 -9.89 -14.77
C ALA A 194 -15.20 -9.61 -16.01
N CYS A 195 -14.12 -8.83 -15.85
CA CYS A 195 -13.20 -8.59 -16.96
C CYS A 195 -12.54 -9.88 -17.46
N VAL A 196 -12.11 -10.78 -16.57
CA VAL A 196 -11.56 -12.10 -16.94
C VAL A 196 -12.58 -12.91 -17.73
N TYR A 197 -13.83 -12.99 -17.24
CA TYR A 197 -14.90 -13.74 -17.89
C TYR A 197 -15.20 -13.21 -19.30
N PHE A 198 -15.35 -11.90 -19.45
CA PHE A 198 -15.63 -11.29 -20.75
C PHE A 198 -14.44 -11.39 -21.71
N MET A 199 -13.21 -11.27 -21.22
CA MET A 199 -12.01 -11.42 -22.05
C MET A 199 -11.86 -12.83 -22.59
N LEU A 200 -12.12 -13.85 -21.78
CA LEU A 200 -12.17 -15.25 -22.23
C LEU A 200 -13.23 -15.45 -23.32
N GLY A 201 -14.42 -14.88 -23.13
CA GLY A 201 -15.48 -14.91 -24.14
C GLY A 201 -15.13 -14.19 -25.45
N GLN A 202 -14.44 -13.06 -25.40
CA GLN A 202 -14.00 -12.32 -26.60
C GLN A 202 -12.91 -13.07 -27.38
N LEU A 203 -12.09 -13.86 -26.70
CA LEU A 203 -11.05 -14.68 -27.31
C LEU A 203 -11.56 -16.08 -27.72
N ASP A 204 -12.77 -16.44 -27.34
CA ASP A 204 -13.36 -17.79 -27.48
C ASP A 204 -12.43 -18.88 -26.90
N LEU A 205 -11.88 -18.63 -25.70
CA LEU A 205 -10.92 -19.50 -25.03
C LEU A 205 -11.44 -19.96 -23.67
N SER A 206 -11.20 -21.23 -23.38
CA SER A 206 -11.24 -21.75 -22.01
C SER A 206 -9.98 -21.35 -21.23
N ILE A 207 -10.03 -21.40 -19.89
CA ILE A 207 -8.87 -21.09 -19.04
C ILE A 207 -7.63 -21.91 -19.43
N PRO A 208 -7.70 -23.25 -19.60
CA PRO A 208 -6.54 -24.06 -20.02
C PRO A 208 -5.97 -23.62 -21.39
N GLN A 209 -6.84 -23.35 -22.37
CA GLN A 209 -6.41 -22.90 -23.71
C GLN A 209 -5.73 -21.52 -23.64
N ALA A 210 -6.26 -20.59 -22.83
CA ALA A 210 -5.66 -19.29 -22.62
C ALA A 210 -4.26 -19.41 -21.99
N LEU A 211 -4.10 -20.26 -20.96
CA LEU A 211 -2.80 -20.53 -20.34
C LEU A 211 -1.80 -21.17 -21.32
N GLN A 212 -2.26 -22.07 -22.18
CA GLN A 212 -1.44 -22.67 -23.22
C GLN A 212 -0.96 -21.60 -24.22
N GLN A 213 -1.86 -20.74 -24.74
CA GLN A 213 -1.47 -19.67 -25.65
C GLN A 213 -0.55 -18.64 -24.99
N MET A 214 -0.76 -18.33 -23.69
CA MET A 214 0.17 -17.47 -22.94
C MET A 214 1.56 -18.13 -22.84
N HIS A 215 1.61 -19.45 -22.62
CA HIS A 215 2.87 -20.18 -22.57
C HIS A 215 3.61 -20.13 -23.91
N GLU A 216 2.92 -20.42 -25.01
CA GLU A 216 3.47 -20.37 -26.37
C GLU A 216 4.02 -19.00 -26.74
N ARG A 217 3.40 -17.90 -26.23
CA ARG A 217 3.86 -16.51 -26.42
C ARG A 217 4.86 -16.02 -25.36
N GLY A 218 5.24 -16.88 -24.41
CA GLY A 218 6.19 -16.53 -23.34
C GLY A 218 5.63 -15.61 -22.26
N LEU A 219 4.32 -15.34 -22.25
CA LEU A 219 3.65 -14.45 -21.29
C LEU A 219 3.46 -15.06 -19.90
N SER A 220 3.50 -16.40 -19.78
CA SER A 220 3.27 -17.12 -18.50
C SER A 220 4.57 -17.50 -17.76
N ARG A 221 5.73 -17.04 -18.20
CA ARG A 221 6.99 -17.29 -17.52
C ARG A 221 7.01 -16.61 -16.15
N VAL A 222 7.14 -17.40 -15.08
CA VAL A 222 7.21 -16.88 -13.70
C VAL A 222 8.63 -16.58 -13.28
N PHE A 223 9.58 -17.51 -13.52
CA PHE A 223 10.92 -17.43 -12.94
C PHE A 223 11.94 -16.87 -13.94
N THR A 224 12.77 -15.94 -13.46
CA THR A 224 13.95 -15.41 -14.14
C THR A 224 15.19 -15.93 -13.42
N PHE A 225 16.05 -16.68 -14.15
CA PHE A 225 17.22 -17.38 -13.58
C PHE A 225 18.54 -16.65 -13.77
N ASP A 226 18.55 -15.50 -14.43
CA ASP A 226 19.74 -14.68 -14.59
C ASP A 226 20.07 -13.93 -13.28
N PRO A 227 21.21 -14.24 -12.62
CA PRO A 227 21.58 -13.61 -11.33
C PRO A 227 21.87 -12.11 -11.44
N ASP A 228 22.30 -11.62 -12.61
CA ASP A 228 22.60 -10.20 -12.83
C ASP A 228 21.33 -9.39 -13.05
N SER A 229 20.24 -10.05 -13.45
CA SER A 229 18.94 -9.40 -13.63
C SER A 229 18.37 -8.87 -12.31
N PRO A 230 17.79 -7.65 -12.29
CA PRO A 230 17.01 -7.18 -11.14
C PRO A 230 15.83 -8.10 -10.84
N ASN A 231 15.32 -8.85 -11.84
CA ASN A 231 14.19 -9.77 -11.71
C ASN A 231 14.61 -11.22 -11.38
N PHE A 232 15.86 -11.45 -10.96
CA PHE A 232 16.32 -12.78 -10.52
C PHE A 232 15.41 -13.36 -9.43
N TRP A 233 14.97 -14.60 -9.61
CA TRP A 233 13.92 -15.20 -8.80
C TRP A 233 14.16 -15.14 -7.28
N LEU A 234 15.40 -15.40 -6.84
CA LEU A 234 15.72 -15.38 -5.41
C LEU A 234 15.67 -13.96 -4.85
N LYS A 235 16.16 -12.94 -5.59
CA LYS A 235 16.04 -11.53 -5.21
C LYS A 235 14.57 -11.16 -5.02
N GLN A 236 13.71 -11.53 -5.98
CA GLN A 236 12.29 -11.18 -5.99
C GLN A 236 11.52 -11.84 -4.84
N ILE A 237 11.76 -13.13 -4.57
CA ILE A 237 11.10 -13.84 -3.46
C ILE A 237 11.53 -13.25 -2.12
N VAL A 238 12.84 -13.10 -1.89
CA VAL A 238 13.33 -12.56 -0.62
C VAL A 238 12.90 -11.11 -0.44
N ALA A 239 13.01 -10.29 -1.47
CA ALA A 239 12.55 -8.90 -1.43
C ALA A 239 11.03 -8.82 -1.17
N GLY A 240 10.22 -9.69 -1.79
CA GLY A 240 8.78 -9.79 -1.54
C GLY A 240 8.45 -10.05 -0.07
N ALA A 241 9.20 -10.94 0.57
CA ALA A 241 9.04 -11.21 2.02
C ALA A 241 9.34 -9.95 2.86
N PHE A 242 10.41 -9.23 2.56
CA PHE A 242 10.77 -8.01 3.29
C PHE A 242 9.85 -6.83 2.96
N ILE A 243 9.28 -6.76 1.75
CA ILE A 243 8.24 -5.77 1.39
C ILE A 243 7.02 -5.95 2.32
N VAL A 244 6.51 -7.17 2.50
CA VAL A 244 5.39 -7.41 3.42
C VAL A 244 5.78 -7.13 4.86
N LEU A 245 6.96 -7.58 5.29
CA LEU A 245 7.44 -7.34 6.65
C LEU A 245 7.45 -5.85 6.98
N THR A 246 7.83 -4.99 6.03
CA THR A 246 7.88 -3.53 6.19
C THR A 246 6.56 -2.84 5.89
N MET A 247 6.03 -3.00 4.67
CA MET A 247 4.84 -2.28 4.20
C MET A 247 3.52 -2.82 4.77
N THR A 248 3.55 -3.94 5.50
CA THR A 248 2.41 -4.42 6.30
C THR A 248 2.76 -4.42 7.77
N GLY A 249 3.82 -5.12 8.15
CA GLY A 249 4.17 -5.35 9.55
C GLY A 249 4.69 -4.13 10.29
N MET A 250 5.39 -3.22 9.59
CA MET A 250 5.95 -1.98 10.17
C MET A 250 5.24 -0.72 9.65
N ASP A 251 4.04 -0.89 9.08
CA ASP A 251 3.20 0.17 8.55
C ASP A 251 2.01 0.42 9.49
N GLN A 252 1.86 1.67 9.95
CA GLN A 252 0.80 2.01 10.91
C GLN A 252 -0.60 1.86 10.32
N GLU A 253 -0.83 2.13 9.02
CA GLU A 253 -2.15 1.96 8.42
C GLU A 253 -2.61 0.51 8.44
N MET A 254 -1.73 -0.41 8.01
CA MET A 254 -2.02 -1.83 7.96
C MET A 254 -2.17 -2.40 9.38
N MET A 255 -1.28 -2.02 10.29
CA MET A 255 -1.32 -2.50 11.66
C MET A 255 -2.46 -1.89 12.47
N GLN A 256 -2.84 -0.64 12.25
CA GLN A 256 -3.97 0.01 12.89
C GLN A 256 -5.29 -0.73 12.61
N LYS A 257 -5.51 -1.16 11.37
CA LYS A 257 -6.64 -2.03 10.99
C LYS A 257 -6.52 -3.42 11.67
N THR A 258 -5.34 -4.02 11.62
CA THR A 258 -5.06 -5.36 12.16
C THR A 258 -5.25 -5.41 13.68
N ILE A 259 -4.71 -4.44 14.44
CA ILE A 259 -4.85 -4.39 15.91
C ILE A 259 -6.22 -3.86 16.37
N SER A 260 -7.10 -3.43 15.46
CA SER A 260 -8.50 -3.13 15.77
C SER A 260 -9.32 -4.39 16.07
N VAL A 261 -8.81 -5.57 15.69
CA VAL A 261 -9.38 -6.88 16.03
C VAL A 261 -9.11 -7.20 17.49
N LYS A 262 -10.11 -7.80 18.18
CA LYS A 262 -10.10 -7.96 19.64
C LYS A 262 -8.97 -8.83 20.19
N THR A 263 -8.67 -9.96 19.53
CA THR A 263 -7.71 -10.94 20.04
C THR A 263 -6.54 -11.16 19.07
N LEU A 264 -5.37 -11.49 19.62
CA LEU A 264 -4.21 -11.88 18.81
C LEU A 264 -4.55 -13.03 17.85
N LYS A 265 -5.25 -14.07 18.35
CA LYS A 265 -5.59 -15.25 17.55
C LYS A 265 -6.48 -14.91 16.35
N ASP A 266 -7.47 -14.04 16.54
CA ASP A 266 -8.33 -13.60 15.45
C ASP A 266 -7.60 -12.66 14.48
N SER A 267 -6.66 -11.85 14.97
CA SER A 267 -5.82 -11.02 14.16
C SER A 267 -4.82 -11.83 13.32
N GLN A 268 -4.31 -12.93 13.85
CA GLN A 268 -3.51 -13.90 13.09
C GLN A 268 -4.35 -14.56 11.97
N LYS A 269 -5.58 -14.98 12.28
CA LYS A 269 -6.52 -15.48 11.26
C LYS A 269 -6.81 -14.44 10.18
N ASN A 270 -7.00 -13.18 10.57
CA ASN A 270 -7.17 -12.06 9.65
C ASN A 270 -6.04 -12.00 8.62
N LEU A 271 -4.78 -11.95 9.04
CA LEU A 271 -3.63 -11.83 8.13
C LEU A 271 -3.41 -13.10 7.29
N LEU A 272 -3.66 -14.30 7.83
CA LEU A 272 -3.56 -15.55 7.07
C LEU A 272 -4.66 -15.64 6.00
N ALA A 273 -5.90 -15.26 6.33
CA ALA A 273 -6.99 -15.19 5.37
C ALA A 273 -6.71 -14.15 4.28
N LEU A 274 -6.24 -12.95 4.67
CA LEU A 274 -5.78 -11.95 3.73
C LEU A 274 -4.74 -12.51 2.76
N THR A 275 -3.73 -13.22 3.26
CA THR A 275 -2.67 -13.82 2.44
C THR A 275 -3.25 -14.81 1.41
N ALA A 276 -4.14 -15.70 1.84
CA ALA A 276 -4.77 -16.67 0.94
C ALA A 276 -5.57 -15.98 -0.18
N VAL A 277 -6.34 -14.95 0.16
CA VAL A 277 -7.10 -14.17 -0.83
C VAL A 277 -6.16 -13.41 -1.77
N LEU A 278 -5.07 -12.80 -1.26
CA LEU A 278 -4.10 -12.08 -2.08
C LEU A 278 -3.42 -13.00 -3.12
N VAL A 279 -3.10 -14.24 -2.76
CA VAL A 279 -2.52 -15.21 -3.71
C VAL A 279 -3.48 -15.44 -4.88
N VAL A 280 -4.75 -15.70 -4.59
CA VAL A 280 -5.76 -15.92 -5.64
C VAL A 280 -5.94 -14.67 -6.50
N VAL A 281 -6.10 -13.51 -5.87
CA VAL A 281 -6.44 -12.26 -6.58
C VAL A 281 -5.27 -11.76 -7.43
N LEU A 282 -4.04 -11.78 -6.91
CA LEU A 282 -2.86 -11.36 -7.68
C LEU A 282 -2.58 -12.32 -8.85
N SER A 283 -2.77 -13.63 -8.65
CA SER A 283 -2.69 -14.60 -9.76
C SER A 283 -3.76 -14.32 -10.83
N SER A 284 -4.98 -13.91 -10.41
CA SER A 284 -6.05 -13.53 -11.34
C SER A 284 -5.72 -12.23 -12.10
N PHE A 285 -5.04 -11.26 -11.47
CA PHE A 285 -4.55 -10.07 -12.17
C PHE A 285 -3.47 -10.38 -13.19
N LEU A 286 -2.54 -11.28 -12.88
CA LEU A 286 -1.54 -11.75 -13.85
C LEU A 286 -2.21 -12.47 -15.03
N PHE A 287 -3.17 -13.34 -14.74
CA PHE A 287 -3.95 -14.02 -15.78
C PHE A 287 -4.72 -13.04 -16.66
N LEU A 288 -5.39 -12.03 -16.06
CA LEU A 288 -6.03 -10.95 -16.80
C LEU A 288 -5.03 -10.21 -17.70
N GLY A 289 -3.83 -9.91 -17.18
CA GLY A 289 -2.75 -9.31 -17.97
C GLY A 289 -2.39 -10.15 -19.19
N GLY A 290 -2.23 -11.46 -19.01
CA GLY A 290 -2.02 -12.39 -20.13
C GLY A 290 -3.14 -12.32 -21.16
N LEU A 291 -4.41 -12.32 -20.74
CA LEU A 291 -5.56 -12.17 -21.66
C LEU A 291 -5.55 -10.85 -22.42
N LEU A 292 -5.20 -9.73 -21.77
CA LEU A 292 -5.08 -8.42 -22.41
C LEU A 292 -4.03 -8.43 -23.52
N TYR A 293 -2.86 -9.02 -23.28
CA TYR A 293 -1.78 -9.13 -24.27
C TYR A 293 -2.03 -10.20 -25.35
N LEU A 294 -2.90 -11.18 -25.10
CA LEU A 294 -3.40 -12.07 -26.15
C LEU A 294 -4.40 -11.34 -27.06
N TYR A 295 -5.26 -10.50 -26.49
CA TYR A 295 -6.33 -9.79 -27.20
C TYR A 295 -5.83 -8.55 -27.96
N ALA A 296 -4.90 -7.80 -27.41
CA ALA A 296 -4.44 -6.52 -27.96
C ALA A 296 -4.05 -6.58 -29.45
N PRO A 297 -3.24 -7.58 -29.92
CA PRO A 297 -2.92 -7.71 -31.34
C PRO A 297 -4.16 -7.97 -32.22
N VAL A 298 -5.13 -8.74 -31.73
CA VAL A 298 -6.37 -9.07 -32.46
C VAL A 298 -7.23 -7.81 -32.64
N ALA A 299 -7.26 -6.95 -31.61
CA ALA A 299 -8.02 -5.71 -31.61
C ALA A 299 -7.26 -4.50 -32.21
N GLY A 300 -6.02 -4.69 -32.69
CA GLY A 300 -5.19 -3.59 -33.20
C GLY A 300 -4.76 -2.58 -32.15
N VAL A 301 -4.76 -2.96 -30.86
CA VAL A 301 -4.35 -2.10 -29.73
C VAL A 301 -2.83 -2.14 -29.58
N THR A 302 -2.20 -0.96 -29.63
CA THR A 302 -0.74 -0.77 -29.47
C THR A 302 -0.35 -0.30 -28.06
N ALA A 303 -1.33 -0.03 -27.19
CA ALA A 303 -1.08 0.39 -25.82
C ALA A 303 -0.37 -0.72 -25.02
N THR A 304 0.57 -0.32 -24.15
CA THR A 304 1.34 -1.22 -23.29
C THR A 304 1.41 -0.65 -21.87
N GLY A 305 1.90 -1.45 -20.92
CA GLY A 305 2.07 -1.04 -19.53
C GLY A 305 0.75 -0.61 -18.90
N ASP A 306 0.77 0.45 -18.10
CA ASP A 306 -0.39 0.91 -17.32
C ASP A 306 -1.59 1.37 -18.20
N LYS A 307 -1.38 1.58 -19.51
CA LYS A 307 -2.44 2.02 -20.41
C LYS A 307 -3.24 0.90 -21.06
N ILE A 308 -2.68 -0.34 -21.14
CA ILE A 308 -3.32 -1.43 -21.91
C ILE A 308 -4.71 -1.78 -21.39
N PHE A 309 -4.87 -1.93 -20.07
CA PHE A 309 -6.12 -2.38 -19.47
C PHE A 309 -7.28 -1.41 -19.76
N SER A 310 -7.08 -0.13 -19.45
CA SER A 310 -8.11 0.89 -19.72
C SER A 310 -8.40 1.04 -21.20
N THR A 311 -7.39 1.00 -22.09
CA THR A 311 -7.56 1.10 -23.53
C THR A 311 -8.37 -0.05 -24.09
N VAL A 312 -8.07 -1.29 -23.71
CA VAL A 312 -8.82 -2.47 -24.17
C VAL A 312 -10.26 -2.42 -23.67
N VAL A 313 -10.48 -2.20 -22.38
CA VAL A 313 -11.84 -2.23 -21.82
C VAL A 313 -12.69 -1.10 -22.37
N MET A 314 -12.20 0.13 -22.37
CA MET A 314 -12.99 1.30 -22.76
C MET A 314 -13.17 1.40 -24.28
N GLY A 315 -12.24 0.86 -25.07
CA GLY A 315 -12.31 0.94 -26.54
C GLY A 315 -12.98 -0.25 -27.21
N HIS A 316 -12.90 -1.46 -26.63
CA HIS A 316 -13.21 -2.70 -27.35
C HIS A 316 -14.21 -3.63 -26.64
N LEU A 317 -14.54 -3.39 -25.36
CA LEU A 317 -15.49 -4.25 -24.64
C LEU A 317 -16.89 -3.63 -24.56
N PRO A 318 -17.94 -4.45 -24.33
CA PRO A 318 -19.33 -3.98 -24.22
C PRO A 318 -19.51 -2.94 -23.11
N ALA A 319 -20.50 -2.05 -23.27
CA ALA A 319 -20.80 -0.96 -22.32
C ALA A 319 -20.98 -1.45 -20.87
N ALA A 320 -21.58 -2.63 -20.66
CA ALA A 320 -21.73 -3.21 -19.33
C ALA A 320 -20.37 -3.47 -18.65
N VAL A 321 -19.38 -3.97 -19.40
CA VAL A 321 -18.03 -4.24 -18.88
C VAL A 321 -17.29 -2.93 -18.61
N GLN A 322 -17.46 -1.90 -19.44
CA GLN A 322 -16.90 -0.57 -19.22
C GLN A 322 -17.41 0.03 -17.90
N ILE A 323 -18.70 -0.12 -17.59
CA ILE A 323 -19.30 0.34 -16.33
C ILE A 323 -18.71 -0.44 -15.14
N ILE A 324 -18.65 -1.76 -15.23
CA ILE A 324 -18.10 -2.63 -14.18
C ILE A 324 -16.63 -2.29 -13.93
N PHE A 325 -15.84 -2.11 -14.98
CA PHE A 325 -14.44 -1.70 -14.90
C PHE A 325 -14.30 -0.33 -14.20
N LEU A 326 -15.12 0.65 -14.57
CA LEU A 326 -15.08 1.98 -13.96
C LEU A 326 -15.39 1.92 -12.46
N ILE A 327 -16.43 1.19 -12.06
CA ILE A 327 -16.79 0.99 -10.65
C ILE A 327 -15.65 0.30 -9.90
N ALA A 328 -15.05 -0.74 -10.49
CA ALA A 328 -13.92 -1.45 -9.89
C ALA A 328 -12.68 -0.56 -9.76
N LEU A 329 -12.37 0.24 -10.78
CA LEU A 329 -11.25 1.18 -10.77
C LEU A 329 -11.41 2.25 -9.68
N ILE A 330 -12.61 2.84 -9.58
CA ILE A 330 -12.91 3.82 -8.54
C ILE A 330 -12.84 3.15 -7.15
N SER A 331 -13.36 1.93 -7.02
CA SER A 331 -13.31 1.15 -5.78
C SER A 331 -11.87 0.84 -5.34
N ALA A 332 -10.95 0.65 -6.28
CA ALA A 332 -9.54 0.43 -6.00
C ALA A 332 -8.78 1.71 -5.61
N LEU A 333 -9.35 2.90 -5.92
CA LEU A 333 -8.73 4.19 -5.64
C LEU A 333 -8.81 4.57 -4.15
N PHE A 334 -10.01 4.51 -3.58
CA PHE A 334 -10.28 5.10 -2.27
C PHE A 334 -9.54 4.43 -1.11
N PRO A 335 -9.45 3.07 -1.00
CA PRO A 335 -8.81 2.39 0.13
C PRO A 335 -7.34 2.74 0.34
N SER A 336 -6.65 3.14 -0.74
CA SER A 336 -5.23 3.51 -0.68
C SER A 336 -4.99 4.96 -0.22
N ALA A 337 -6.01 5.82 -0.30
CA ALA A 337 -5.91 7.23 0.07
C ALA A 337 -6.56 7.53 1.43
N ASP A 338 -7.75 7.01 1.70
CA ASP A 338 -8.50 7.27 2.94
C ASP A 338 -7.82 6.66 4.16
N GLY A 339 -7.39 5.40 4.07
CA GLY A 339 -6.60 4.73 5.10
C GLY A 339 -5.28 5.44 5.35
N ALA A 340 -4.59 5.87 4.28
CA ALA A 340 -3.31 6.57 4.38
C ALA A 340 -3.46 7.91 5.08
N ILE A 341 -4.40 8.78 4.68
CA ILE A 341 -4.62 10.08 5.32
C ILE A 341 -4.99 9.89 6.80
N THR A 342 -5.79 8.86 7.12
CA THR A 342 -6.18 8.54 8.50
C THR A 342 -4.99 8.07 9.33
N ALA A 343 -4.15 7.18 8.79
CA ALA A 343 -2.97 6.68 9.48
C ALA A 343 -1.89 7.76 9.66
N LEU A 344 -1.67 8.60 8.64
CA LEU A 344 -0.78 9.77 8.72
C LEU A 344 -1.24 10.74 9.80
N THR A 345 -2.56 11.03 9.85
CA THR A 345 -3.16 11.86 10.90
C THR A 345 -2.93 11.24 12.27
N SER A 346 -3.16 9.94 12.41
CA SER A 346 -2.97 9.22 13.68
C SER A 346 -1.51 9.28 14.15
N THR A 347 -0.58 8.90 13.28
CA THR A 347 0.86 8.91 13.59
C THR A 347 1.35 10.33 13.91
N PHE A 348 0.96 11.33 13.14
CA PHE A 348 1.37 12.70 13.42
C PHE A 348 0.82 13.20 14.77
N CYS A 349 -0.46 12.96 15.05
CA CYS A 349 -1.08 13.35 16.30
C CYS A 349 -0.48 12.60 17.51
N ILE A 350 -0.32 11.27 17.41
CA ILE A 350 0.11 10.44 18.54
C ILE A 350 1.62 10.53 18.72
N ASP A 351 2.38 10.30 17.63
CA ASP A 351 3.82 10.03 17.70
C ASP A 351 4.66 11.30 17.59
N ILE A 352 4.21 12.32 16.84
CA ILE A 352 4.93 13.58 16.68
C ILE A 352 4.42 14.62 17.68
N LEU A 353 3.12 14.92 17.70
CA LEU A 353 2.54 15.91 18.59
C LEU A 353 2.32 15.41 20.02
N GLY A 354 2.23 14.10 20.22
CA GLY A 354 2.07 13.47 21.54
C GLY A 354 0.76 13.77 22.23
N ILE A 355 -0.35 13.92 21.48
CA ILE A 355 -1.65 14.38 22.01
C ILE A 355 -2.19 13.48 23.13
N GLN A 356 -1.90 12.19 23.11
CA GLN A 356 -2.33 11.25 24.15
C GLN A 356 -1.61 11.49 25.50
N ARG A 357 -0.41 12.10 25.48
CA ARG A 357 0.39 12.41 26.66
C ARG A 357 0.07 13.79 27.25
N ARG A 358 -0.72 14.62 26.51
CA ARG A 358 -1.12 15.97 26.95
C ARG A 358 -2.34 15.90 27.83
N GLN A 359 -2.15 16.05 29.12
CA GLN A 359 -3.23 16.12 30.12
C GLN A 359 -3.88 17.52 30.19
N ASP A 360 -3.22 18.53 29.66
CA ASP A 360 -3.66 19.92 29.58
C ASP A 360 -4.73 20.18 28.50
N MET A 361 -4.97 19.22 27.60
CA MET A 361 -5.92 19.35 26.50
C MET A 361 -7.23 18.60 26.77
N THR A 362 -8.37 19.29 26.58
CA THR A 362 -9.68 18.63 26.56
C THR A 362 -9.83 17.71 25.36
N GLU A 363 -10.72 16.70 25.44
CA GLU A 363 -10.99 15.77 24.31
C GLU A 363 -11.50 16.51 23.07
N GLU A 364 -12.25 17.60 23.25
CA GLU A 364 -12.71 18.46 22.16
C GLU A 364 -11.54 19.18 21.46
N ALA A 365 -10.57 19.68 22.24
CA ALA A 365 -9.38 20.32 21.71
C ALA A 365 -8.49 19.32 20.95
N LYS A 366 -8.33 18.10 21.47
CA LYS A 366 -7.65 17.00 20.78
C LYS A 366 -8.37 16.65 19.45
N GLY A 367 -9.70 16.58 19.48
CA GLY A 367 -10.51 16.35 18.28
C GLY A 367 -10.39 17.46 17.24
N ARG A 368 -10.36 18.74 17.66
CA ARG A 368 -10.12 19.88 16.75
C ARG A 368 -8.73 19.82 16.12
N LEU A 369 -7.69 19.58 16.91
CA LEU A 369 -6.31 19.47 16.41
C LEU A 369 -6.19 18.33 15.41
N ARG A 370 -6.75 17.14 15.72
CA ARG A 370 -6.78 16.00 14.80
C ARG A 370 -7.40 16.37 13.45
N ARG A 371 -8.53 17.09 13.45
CA ARG A 371 -9.21 17.52 12.22
C ARG A 371 -8.36 18.48 11.38
N HIS A 372 -7.67 19.43 12.01
CA HIS A 372 -6.75 20.31 11.28
C HIS A 372 -5.58 19.55 10.66
N VAL A 373 -5.00 18.59 11.39
CA VAL A 373 -3.94 17.72 10.88
C VAL A 373 -4.45 16.87 9.70
N HIS A 374 -5.67 16.34 9.79
CA HIS A 374 -6.30 15.56 8.72
C HIS A 374 -6.47 16.39 7.42
N LEU A 375 -6.97 17.62 7.55
CA LEU A 375 -7.07 18.56 6.43
C LEU A 375 -5.71 18.94 5.87
N GLY A 376 -4.70 19.13 6.73
CA GLY A 376 -3.32 19.42 6.32
C GLY A 376 -2.72 18.31 5.47
N PHE A 377 -2.93 17.04 5.85
CA PHE A 377 -2.49 15.90 5.03
C PHE A 377 -3.26 15.80 3.72
N ALA A 378 -4.56 16.07 3.70
CA ALA A 378 -5.31 16.07 2.44
C ALA A 378 -4.81 17.15 1.46
N LEU A 379 -4.48 18.34 1.96
CA LEU A 379 -3.86 19.41 1.14
C LEU A 379 -2.48 18.96 0.63
N LEU A 380 -1.68 18.33 1.49
CA LEU A 380 -0.37 17.82 1.09
C LEU A 380 -0.52 16.70 0.03
N PHE A 381 -1.55 15.86 0.11
CA PHE A 381 -1.87 14.87 -0.92
C PHE A 381 -2.17 15.55 -2.26
N LEU A 382 -2.97 16.62 -2.27
CA LEU A 382 -3.24 17.39 -3.49
C LEU A 382 -1.94 17.84 -4.15
N VAL A 383 -1.06 18.49 -3.39
CA VAL A 383 0.23 18.99 -3.89
C VAL A 383 1.09 17.83 -4.45
N MET A 384 1.15 16.71 -3.72
CA MET A 384 1.96 15.56 -4.13
C MET A 384 1.40 14.84 -5.36
N VAL A 385 0.08 14.74 -5.52
CA VAL A 385 -0.53 14.18 -6.74
C VAL A 385 -0.23 15.04 -7.96
N LEU A 386 -0.27 16.38 -7.81
CA LEU A 386 0.13 17.31 -8.86
C LEU A 386 1.63 17.19 -9.20
N PHE A 387 2.47 16.96 -8.20
CA PHE A 387 3.89 16.67 -8.41
C PHE A 387 4.10 15.39 -9.22
N PHE A 388 3.40 14.29 -8.89
CA PHE A 388 3.50 13.05 -9.67
C PHE A 388 2.99 13.19 -11.10
N LYS A 389 2.02 14.06 -11.36
CA LYS A 389 1.63 14.42 -12.73
C LYS A 389 2.77 15.04 -13.53
N TRP A 390 3.61 15.84 -12.89
CA TRP A 390 4.77 16.43 -13.53
C TRP A 390 5.88 15.40 -13.80
N VAL A 391 6.04 14.39 -12.92
CA VAL A 391 7.04 13.31 -13.07
C VAL A 391 6.68 12.36 -14.21
N ASP A 392 5.41 12.08 -14.44
CA ASP A 392 4.79 11.21 -15.48
C ASP A 392 5.62 9.99 -15.88
N ASN A 393 5.67 8.99 -15.00
CA ASN A 393 6.44 7.76 -15.24
C ASN A 393 5.54 6.66 -15.85
N PRO A 394 5.99 5.93 -16.87
CA PRO A 394 5.21 4.87 -17.52
C PRO A 394 4.95 3.65 -16.65
N SER A 395 5.67 3.48 -15.53
CA SER A 395 5.48 2.39 -14.56
C SER A 395 5.42 2.93 -13.14
N MET A 396 4.24 3.31 -12.69
CA MET A 396 4.05 3.85 -11.35
C MET A 396 4.29 2.81 -10.24
N ILE A 397 4.05 1.52 -10.51
CA ILE A 397 4.36 0.48 -9.52
C ILE A 397 5.87 0.40 -9.24
N GLY A 398 6.70 0.55 -10.27
CA GLY A 398 8.15 0.61 -10.13
C GLY A 398 8.58 1.80 -9.28
N VAL A 399 7.99 2.98 -9.51
CA VAL A 399 8.25 4.19 -8.71
C VAL A 399 7.86 3.98 -7.24
N ILE A 400 6.68 3.41 -6.98
CA ILE A 400 6.19 3.12 -5.63
C ILE A 400 7.14 2.18 -4.89
N LEU A 401 7.55 1.07 -5.51
CA LEU A 401 8.43 0.08 -4.89
C LEU A 401 9.85 0.64 -4.66
N LYS A 402 10.33 1.46 -5.60
CA LYS A 402 11.61 2.16 -5.45
C LYS A 402 11.58 3.15 -4.28
N LEU A 403 10.57 4.00 -4.19
CA LEU A 403 10.38 4.91 -3.06
C LEU A 403 10.26 4.16 -1.73
N ALA A 404 9.54 3.03 -1.73
CA ALA A 404 9.43 2.17 -0.57
C ALA A 404 10.80 1.63 -0.12
N SER A 405 11.69 1.23 -1.04
CA SER A 405 13.02 0.73 -0.72
C SER A 405 13.87 1.76 0.02
N TYR A 406 13.74 3.05 -0.32
CA TYR A 406 14.44 4.13 0.38
C TYR A 406 13.83 4.48 1.74
N THR A 407 12.52 4.43 1.85
CA THR A 407 11.81 5.00 3.00
C THR A 407 11.44 3.96 4.07
N TYR A 408 11.17 2.70 3.69
CA TYR A 408 10.94 1.61 4.65
C TYR A 408 12.21 0.91 5.14
N GLY A 409 13.35 1.07 4.44
CA GLY A 409 14.64 0.52 4.88
C GLY A 409 15.02 0.96 6.30
N PRO A 410 14.96 2.26 6.65
CA PRO A 410 15.21 2.72 8.01
C PRO A 410 14.28 2.12 9.06
N LEU A 411 13.00 1.91 8.73
CA LEU A 411 12.06 1.22 9.63
C LEU A 411 12.48 -0.24 9.84
N LEU A 412 12.84 -0.94 8.77
CA LEU A 412 13.35 -2.31 8.85
C LEU A 412 14.56 -2.40 9.80
N GLY A 413 15.54 -1.53 9.62
CA GLY A 413 16.75 -1.51 10.45
C GLY A 413 16.48 -1.21 11.93
N LEU A 414 15.60 -0.22 12.22
CA LEU A 414 15.19 0.13 13.59
C LEU A 414 14.46 -1.03 14.28
N PHE A 415 13.47 -1.64 13.63
CA PHE A 415 12.72 -2.76 14.19
C PHE A 415 13.60 -4.00 14.35
N ALA A 416 14.39 -4.35 13.33
CA ALA A 416 15.32 -5.47 13.40
C ALA A 416 16.32 -5.30 14.55
N PHE A 417 16.94 -4.12 14.70
CA PHE A 417 17.87 -3.84 15.79
C PHE A 417 17.18 -3.95 17.15
N GLY A 418 15.99 -3.37 17.29
CA GLY A 418 15.22 -3.43 18.55
C GLY A 418 14.83 -4.84 18.95
N MET A 419 14.49 -5.70 17.98
CA MET A 419 14.05 -7.08 18.24
C MET A 419 15.22 -8.07 18.41
N MET A 420 16.28 -7.93 17.62
CA MET A 420 17.38 -8.90 17.56
C MET A 420 18.51 -8.62 18.54
N THR A 421 18.55 -7.43 19.17
CA THR A 421 19.62 -7.06 20.10
C THR A 421 19.07 -6.63 21.46
N THR A 422 19.92 -6.73 22.50
CA THR A 422 19.64 -6.19 23.85
C THR A 422 20.45 -4.93 24.14
N ARG A 423 21.15 -4.38 23.14
CA ARG A 423 22.04 -3.24 23.29
C ARG A 423 21.27 -1.93 23.50
N SER A 424 21.87 -0.98 24.23
CA SER A 424 21.39 0.39 24.36
C SER A 424 22.01 1.28 23.27
N LEU A 425 21.27 2.28 22.80
CA LEU A 425 21.71 3.21 21.75
C LEU A 425 22.12 4.57 22.31
N ASN A 426 23.03 5.23 21.62
CA ASN A 426 23.14 6.67 21.71
C ASN A 426 22.00 7.29 20.86
N ASP A 427 20.85 7.52 21.48
CA ASP A 427 19.62 7.95 20.82
C ASP A 427 19.80 9.23 20.01
N ARG A 428 20.74 10.13 20.37
CA ARG A 428 21.02 11.39 19.66
C ARG A 428 21.55 11.16 18.25
N LEU A 429 22.25 10.05 18.00
CA LEU A 429 22.83 9.73 16.70
C LEU A 429 21.90 8.91 15.79
N VAL A 430 20.79 8.41 16.31
CA VAL A 430 19.84 7.59 15.51
C VAL A 430 19.34 8.32 14.27
N PRO A 431 18.93 9.61 14.30
CA PRO A 431 18.51 10.31 13.09
C PRO A 431 19.61 10.39 12.02
N VAL A 432 20.88 10.53 12.43
CA VAL A 432 22.01 10.57 11.49
C VAL A 432 22.15 9.24 10.76
N VAL A 433 22.04 8.12 11.49
CA VAL A 433 22.11 6.77 10.89
C VAL A 433 20.93 6.52 9.96
N THR A 434 19.71 6.83 10.42
CA THR A 434 18.48 6.55 9.65
C THR A 434 18.32 7.42 8.40
N ILE A 435 18.86 8.64 8.39
CA ILE A 435 18.90 9.51 7.21
C ILE A 435 20.11 9.18 6.32
N GLY A 436 21.24 8.87 6.91
CA GLY A 436 22.48 8.56 6.18
C GLY A 436 22.37 7.27 5.33
N ALA A 437 21.69 6.25 5.83
CA ALA A 437 21.57 4.98 5.09
C ALA A 437 20.82 5.10 3.74
N PRO A 438 19.65 5.74 3.63
CA PRO A 438 19.01 6.00 2.34
C PRO A 438 19.88 6.81 1.37
N ILE A 439 20.65 7.80 1.88
CA ILE A 439 21.58 8.58 1.07
C ILE A 439 22.69 7.68 0.54
N LEU A 440 23.28 6.83 1.38
CA LEU A 440 24.29 5.85 0.94
C LEU A 440 23.72 4.87 -0.09
N CYS A 441 22.47 4.42 0.08
CA CYS A 441 21.77 3.59 -0.91
C CYS A 441 21.60 4.32 -2.24
N ALA A 442 21.25 5.61 -2.23
CA ALA A 442 21.13 6.41 -3.45
C ALA A 442 22.48 6.56 -4.16
N LEU A 443 23.54 6.80 -3.40
CA LEU A 443 24.90 6.86 -3.96
C LEU A 443 25.35 5.50 -4.51
N LEU A 444 25.03 4.40 -3.84
CA LEU A 444 25.30 3.05 -4.31
C LEU A 444 24.56 2.74 -5.62
N GLU A 445 23.26 3.06 -5.68
CA GLU A 445 22.45 2.85 -6.88
C GLU A 445 22.94 3.73 -8.04
N TYR A 446 23.27 4.98 -7.78
CA TYR A 446 23.81 5.89 -8.79
C TYR A 446 25.12 5.38 -9.38
N ASN A 447 26.00 4.85 -8.53
CA ASN A 447 27.31 4.34 -8.93
C ASN A 447 27.34 2.82 -9.17
N GLN A 448 26.20 2.13 -9.22
CA GLN A 448 26.13 0.66 -9.30
C GLN A 448 26.91 0.10 -10.51
N HIS A 449 26.96 0.82 -11.61
CA HIS A 449 27.71 0.38 -12.79
C HIS A 449 29.22 0.25 -12.54
N TYR A 450 29.78 1.19 -11.76
CA TYR A 450 31.22 1.18 -11.40
C TYR A 450 31.52 0.22 -10.26
N LEU A 451 30.59 0.09 -9.28
CA LEU A 451 30.80 -0.68 -8.05
C LEU A 451 30.42 -2.14 -8.20
N LEU A 452 29.41 -2.45 -9.00
CA LEU A 452 28.80 -3.78 -9.09
C LEU A 452 28.88 -4.40 -10.50
N GLY A 453 29.50 -3.71 -11.48
CA GLY A 453 29.62 -4.20 -12.84
C GLY A 453 28.28 -4.42 -13.54
N ASN A 454 27.99 -5.65 -13.94
CA ASN A 454 26.73 -6.00 -14.60
C ASN A 454 25.55 -6.16 -13.66
N TYR A 455 25.80 -6.34 -12.36
CA TYR A 455 24.75 -6.51 -11.36
C TYR A 455 23.91 -5.24 -11.24
N ARG A 456 22.59 -5.40 -11.33
CA ARG A 456 21.63 -4.30 -11.15
C ARG A 456 20.86 -4.48 -9.84
N LEU A 457 20.85 -3.41 -9.05
CA LEU A 457 20.06 -3.34 -7.85
C LEU A 457 18.56 -3.26 -8.21
N GLY A 458 17.77 -4.08 -7.56
CA GLY A 458 16.32 -4.12 -7.66
C GLY A 458 15.64 -3.90 -6.31
N LEU A 459 14.63 -4.70 -6.02
CA LEU A 459 13.85 -4.60 -4.78
C LEU A 459 14.67 -4.93 -3.52
N GLU A 460 15.80 -5.64 -3.65
CA GLU A 460 16.72 -5.92 -2.56
C GLU A 460 17.35 -4.67 -1.94
N LEU A 461 17.28 -3.52 -2.60
CA LEU A 461 17.72 -2.23 -2.05
C LEU A 461 17.06 -1.92 -0.70
N LEU A 462 15.82 -2.38 -0.49
CA LEU A 462 15.13 -2.30 0.79
C LEU A 462 15.93 -2.97 1.92
N MET A 463 16.44 -4.18 1.64
CA MET A 463 17.22 -4.96 2.63
C MET A 463 18.59 -4.34 2.85
N VAL A 464 19.25 -3.89 1.78
CA VAL A 464 20.54 -3.19 1.87
C VAL A 464 20.42 -1.95 2.74
N ASN A 465 19.38 -1.14 2.54
CA ASN A 465 19.10 0.04 3.35
C ASN A 465 18.83 -0.33 4.82
N GLY A 466 18.00 -1.35 5.07
CA GLY A 466 17.74 -1.85 6.42
C GLY A 466 19.01 -2.37 7.12
N ALA A 467 19.86 -3.10 6.38
CA ALA A 467 21.14 -3.59 6.90
C ALA A 467 22.12 -2.46 7.24
N LEU A 468 22.23 -1.44 6.40
CA LEU A 468 23.04 -0.24 6.66
C LEU A 468 22.58 0.47 7.93
N VAL A 469 21.27 0.62 8.13
CA VAL A 469 20.73 1.17 9.38
C VAL A 469 21.07 0.27 10.56
N PHE A 470 20.86 -1.04 10.44
CA PHE A 470 21.18 -1.98 11.52
C PHE A 470 22.66 -1.90 11.92
N ILE A 471 23.58 -1.92 10.96
CA ILE A 471 25.03 -1.81 11.16
C ILE A 471 25.38 -0.46 11.79
N GLY A 472 24.82 0.64 11.28
CA GLY A 472 25.03 1.98 11.83
C GLY A 472 24.54 2.10 13.28
N LEU A 473 23.37 1.52 13.59
CA LEU A 473 22.86 1.45 14.97
C LEU A 473 23.76 0.58 15.86
N TYR A 474 24.28 -0.52 15.32
CA TYR A 474 25.22 -1.36 16.06
C TYR A 474 26.50 -0.60 16.40
N ALA A 475 27.04 0.19 15.48
CA ALA A 475 28.23 1.00 15.70
C ALA A 475 28.07 2.07 16.78
N ILE A 476 26.88 2.71 16.87
CA ILE A 476 26.58 3.72 17.92
C ILE A 476 26.04 3.13 19.22
N SER A 477 25.89 1.79 19.30
CA SER A 477 25.35 1.09 20.47
C SER A 477 26.41 0.72 21.50
N ARG A 478 25.95 0.54 22.73
CA ARG A 478 26.78 0.04 23.84
C ARG A 478 26.16 -1.24 24.42
N ARG A 479 26.97 -2.13 25.01
CA ARG A 479 26.43 -3.25 25.76
C ARG A 479 25.61 -2.70 26.93
N ALA A 480 24.35 -3.15 27.05
CA ALA A 480 23.51 -2.73 28.16
C ALA A 480 24.17 -3.22 29.49
N THR A 481 24.45 -2.31 30.37
CA THR A 481 25.02 -2.59 31.73
C THR A 481 23.92 -3.01 32.71
N ILE A 482 22.64 -2.91 32.32
CA ILE A 482 21.49 -3.24 33.19
C ILE A 482 20.56 -4.18 32.39
N LYS A 483 20.15 -5.28 33.04
CA LYS A 483 19.10 -6.15 32.50
C LYS A 483 17.91 -5.28 32.08
N PRO A 484 17.37 -5.43 30.87
CA PRO A 484 16.13 -4.70 30.49
C PRO A 484 15.11 -5.02 31.59
N ALA A 485 14.48 -3.99 32.13
CA ALA A 485 13.34 -4.17 33.02
C ALA A 485 12.32 -5.01 32.22
N VAL A 486 12.17 -6.26 32.63
CA VAL A 486 11.04 -7.08 32.20
C VAL A 486 9.84 -6.31 32.70
N VAL A 487 9.11 -5.67 31.78
CA VAL A 487 7.79 -5.13 32.09
C VAL A 487 6.93 -6.36 32.37
N THR A 488 6.92 -6.74 33.64
CA THR A 488 5.99 -7.73 34.16
C THR A 488 4.62 -7.10 34.23
N ALA A 489 3.67 -7.80 33.63
CA ALA A 489 2.22 -7.75 33.70
C ALA A 489 1.51 -6.53 33.14
#